data_d6a76a620b9b0076e46d24c3d9265790
#
_entry.id   d6a76a620b9b0076e46d24c3d9265790
#
_cell.length_a   1.000
_cell.length_b   1.000
_cell.length_c   1.000
_cell.angle_alpha   90.00
_cell.angle_beta   90.00
_cell.angle_gamma   90.00
#
_symmetry.space_group_name_H-M   'P 1'
#
loop_
_entity.id
_entity.type
_entity.pdbx_description
1 polymer ?
#
loop_
_entity_poly.entity_id
_entity_poly.type
_entity_poly.pdbx_seq_one_letter_code
_entity_poly.pdbx_strand_id
1 'polypeptide(L)'
;MPRLPRLTILLLLALSASAAAKAPETVNIGYQKANIFALLKYRGTLDETFKKQGIAVRWVEFPAGPQMLEGLNVGSIDLAATGDAPPAFAQAAKADLVYLGHSPANPKTEAIVVPENSPIKTVADLKGKRVGLNKGSDVNYLLVKALEEAGLTYKDITPVYLPPADARAAFQRGAIDAWVIWDPYLAEVETNARARQIRNAEGLVPHYTFYLASRKFAEAAPDAAKQVLDELGKLSDWANAHQQDAAGILSSSTGLDKGIWQKAIARSPYGAERMTPEVYDQQQALADTFTGIGLLPVKVDVRSATWSLDKQ
;
A
#
# COMPACT_ATOMS: atom_id res chain seq x y z
N MET A 1 61.93 56.34 8.47
CA MET A 1 61.43 55.03 8.95
C MET A 1 59.93 55.06 8.90
N PRO A 2 59.26 54.40 7.93
CA PRO A 2 57.83 54.38 7.79
C PRO A 2 57.24 53.24 8.65
N ARG A 3 56.18 53.55 9.41
CA ARG A 3 55.41 52.62 10.26
C ARG A 3 54.45 51.85 9.35
N LEU A 4 54.53 50.50 9.32
CA LEU A 4 53.50 49.62 8.73
C LEU A 4 52.20 49.60 9.55
N PRO A 5 51.01 49.61 8.92
CA PRO A 5 49.75 49.43 9.65
C PRO A 5 49.53 47.92 9.94
N ARG A 6 49.17 47.64 11.19
CA ARG A 6 48.72 46.29 11.62
C ARG A 6 47.33 45.99 11.02
N LEU A 7 47.25 45.05 10.09
CA LEU A 7 46.02 44.54 9.52
C LEU A 7 45.41 43.55 10.54
N THR A 8 44.34 43.97 11.21
CA THR A 8 43.55 43.10 12.12
C THR A 8 42.58 42.29 11.25
N ILE A 9 42.87 40.99 11.02
CA ILE A 9 41.96 40.07 10.35
C ILE A 9 40.86 39.67 11.35
N LEU A 10 39.64 40.21 11.18
CA LEU A 10 38.44 39.71 11.84
C LEU A 10 38.01 38.41 11.19
N LEU A 11 38.21 37.30 11.92
CA LEU A 11 37.70 35.97 11.52
C LEU A 11 36.20 35.93 11.87
N LEU A 12 35.33 36.14 10.86
CA LEU A 12 33.88 35.91 11.01
C LEU A 12 33.66 34.39 11.02
N LEU A 13 33.49 33.82 12.21
CA LEU A 13 32.88 32.48 12.37
C LEU A 13 31.41 32.58 11.95
N ALA A 14 31.10 32.14 10.74
CA ALA A 14 29.76 31.86 10.31
C ALA A 14 29.26 30.61 11.09
N LEU A 15 28.53 30.82 12.18
CA LEU A 15 27.73 29.77 12.80
C LEU A 15 26.62 29.40 11.79
N SER A 16 26.81 28.31 11.06
CA SER A 16 25.74 27.65 10.32
C SER A 16 24.78 27.04 11.36
N ALA A 17 23.81 27.80 11.78
CA ALA A 17 22.67 27.26 12.52
C ALA A 17 21.95 26.30 11.58
N SER A 18 22.17 24.99 11.76
CA SER A 18 21.36 23.96 11.15
C SER A 18 19.93 24.21 11.69
N ALA A 19 19.06 24.77 10.85
CA ALA A 19 17.65 24.93 11.22
C ALA A 19 17.12 23.51 11.41
N ALA A 20 16.96 23.09 12.66
CA ALA A 20 16.25 21.86 12.99
C ALA A 20 14.89 21.92 12.30
N ALA A 21 14.57 20.93 11.47
CA ALA A 21 13.28 20.85 10.81
C ALA A 21 12.19 20.93 11.88
N LYS A 22 11.30 21.93 11.78
CA LYS A 22 10.21 22.11 12.73
C LYS A 22 9.28 20.91 12.63
N ALA A 23 8.99 20.25 13.76
CA ALA A 23 8.02 19.17 13.78
C ALA A 23 6.68 19.64 13.17
N PRO A 24 5.99 18.82 12.38
CA PRO A 24 4.71 19.18 11.80
C PRO A 24 3.67 19.37 12.91
N GLU A 25 2.75 20.31 12.76
CA GLU A 25 1.65 20.52 13.72
C GLU A 25 0.60 19.38 13.58
N THR A 26 0.43 18.86 12.38
CA THR A 26 -0.51 17.78 12.07
C THR A 26 0.09 16.85 11.03
N VAL A 27 -0.14 15.56 11.20
CA VAL A 27 0.17 14.51 10.23
C VAL A 27 -1.15 13.91 9.73
N ASN A 28 -1.37 13.96 8.41
CA ASN A 28 -2.58 13.44 7.79
C ASN A 28 -2.28 12.05 7.22
N ILE A 29 -2.99 11.02 7.69
CA ILE A 29 -2.72 9.63 7.33
C ILE A 29 -3.92 9.04 6.61
N GLY A 30 -3.70 8.61 5.36
CA GLY A 30 -4.66 7.83 4.60
C GLY A 30 -4.68 6.37 5.06
N TYR A 31 -5.86 5.80 5.25
CA TYR A 31 -5.99 4.39 5.60
C TYR A 31 -7.15 3.72 4.85
N GLN A 32 -7.05 2.41 4.73
CA GLN A 32 -8.13 1.52 4.28
C GLN A 32 -8.54 0.62 5.44
N LYS A 33 -9.77 0.16 5.48
CA LYS A 33 -10.21 -0.83 6.48
C LYS A 33 -9.48 -2.19 6.39
N ALA A 34 -8.67 -2.37 5.36
CA ALA A 34 -8.06 -3.65 4.97
C ALA A 34 -6.60 -3.83 5.38
N ASN A 35 -5.88 -2.83 5.86
CA ASN A 35 -4.45 -2.92 6.07
C ASN A 35 -4.00 -2.52 7.50
N ILE A 36 -2.69 -2.66 7.75
CA ILE A 36 -2.09 -2.38 9.06
C ILE A 36 -2.34 -0.94 9.57
N PHE A 37 -2.56 0.04 8.67
CA PHE A 37 -2.89 1.40 9.09
C PHE A 37 -4.26 1.48 9.78
N ALA A 38 -5.22 0.60 9.43
CA ALA A 38 -6.45 0.48 10.20
C ALA A 38 -6.17 0.04 11.64
N LEU A 39 -5.32 -0.98 11.80
CA LEU A 39 -4.94 -1.47 13.12
C LEU A 39 -4.17 -0.41 13.92
N LEU A 40 -3.25 0.32 13.28
CA LEU A 40 -2.50 1.43 13.89
C LEU A 40 -3.43 2.53 14.40
N LYS A 41 -4.39 2.95 13.56
CA LYS A 41 -5.41 3.93 13.92
C LYS A 41 -6.24 3.47 15.11
N TYR A 42 -6.80 2.28 15.04
CA TYR A 42 -7.76 1.82 16.04
C TYR A 42 -7.09 1.42 17.36
N ARG A 43 -5.82 1.08 17.34
CA ARG A 43 -5.03 0.88 18.55
C ARG A 43 -4.56 2.18 19.17
N GLY A 44 -4.42 3.26 18.40
CA GLY A 44 -4.12 4.60 18.87
C GLY A 44 -2.68 4.84 19.34
N THR A 45 -1.77 3.88 19.15
CA THR A 45 -0.40 3.99 19.67
C THR A 45 0.41 5.11 19.00
N LEU A 46 0.22 5.34 17.71
CA LEU A 46 0.86 6.46 17.01
C LEU A 46 0.30 7.81 17.47
N ASP A 47 -1.03 7.90 17.65
CA ASP A 47 -1.70 9.11 18.13
C ASP A 47 -1.18 9.52 19.51
N GLU A 48 -1.01 8.55 20.42
CA GLU A 48 -0.45 8.78 21.75
C GLU A 48 1.03 9.23 21.68
N THR A 49 1.81 8.62 20.80
CA THR A 49 3.22 8.93 20.61
C THR A 49 3.40 10.34 20.07
N PHE A 50 2.65 10.71 19.03
CA PHE A 50 2.70 12.04 18.43
C PHE A 50 2.12 13.14 19.32
N LYS A 51 1.07 12.85 20.07
CA LYS A 51 0.49 13.78 21.04
C LYS A 51 1.51 14.25 22.09
N LYS A 52 2.39 13.37 22.57
CA LYS A 52 3.46 13.71 23.51
C LYS A 52 4.47 14.70 22.92
N GLN A 53 4.54 14.80 21.59
CA GLN A 53 5.41 15.72 20.86
C GLN A 53 4.67 16.96 20.34
N GLY A 54 3.39 17.11 20.69
CA GLY A 54 2.56 18.22 20.22
C GLY A 54 2.08 18.09 18.78
N ILE A 55 2.17 16.88 18.19
CA ILE A 55 1.75 16.59 16.82
C ILE A 55 0.35 15.98 16.85
N ALA A 56 -0.59 16.56 16.11
CA ALA A 56 -1.93 15.99 15.91
C ALA A 56 -1.89 14.95 14.78
N VAL A 57 -2.66 13.86 14.91
CA VAL A 57 -2.87 12.87 13.83
C VAL A 57 -4.28 12.99 13.31
N ARG A 58 -4.42 13.10 11.99
CA ARG A 58 -5.71 13.09 11.30
C ARG A 58 -5.79 11.90 10.36
N TRP A 59 -6.74 11.01 10.60
CA TRP A 59 -6.99 9.83 9.79
C TRP A 59 -8.04 10.09 8.72
N VAL A 60 -7.76 9.71 7.47
CA VAL A 60 -8.68 9.85 6.34
C VAL A 60 -8.90 8.47 5.70
N GLU A 61 -10.16 8.04 5.66
CA GLU A 61 -10.52 6.73 5.09
C GLU A 61 -10.64 6.79 3.57
N PHE A 62 -10.10 5.78 2.89
CA PHE A 62 -10.20 5.59 1.45
C PHE A 62 -10.69 4.18 1.12
N PRO A 63 -11.43 3.98 0.02
CA PRO A 63 -11.96 2.67 -0.35
C PRO A 63 -10.88 1.71 -0.87
N ALA A 64 -9.82 2.23 -1.48
CA ALA A 64 -8.72 1.45 -2.05
C ALA A 64 -7.45 2.31 -2.26
N GLY A 65 -6.33 1.65 -2.58
CA GLY A 65 -5.02 2.28 -2.76
C GLY A 65 -4.97 3.35 -3.84
N PRO A 66 -5.50 3.14 -5.05
CA PRO A 66 -5.48 4.17 -6.09
C PRO A 66 -6.07 5.50 -5.64
N GLN A 67 -7.26 5.49 -5.03
CA GLN A 67 -7.92 6.71 -4.53
C GLN A 67 -7.15 7.35 -3.37
N MET A 68 -6.49 6.52 -2.53
CA MET A 68 -5.63 7.03 -1.46
C MET A 68 -4.42 7.78 -2.02
N LEU A 69 -3.78 7.28 -3.08
CA LEU A 69 -2.64 7.95 -3.69
C LEU A 69 -3.03 9.19 -4.51
N GLU A 70 -4.26 9.29 -5.00
CA GLU A 70 -4.81 10.56 -5.49
C GLU A 70 -4.84 11.59 -4.35
N GLY A 71 -5.31 11.18 -3.15
CA GLY A 71 -5.28 12.01 -1.95
C GLY A 71 -3.88 12.45 -1.53
N LEU A 72 -2.90 11.56 -1.64
CA LEU A 72 -1.49 11.87 -1.39
C LEU A 72 -0.96 12.91 -2.41
N ASN A 73 -1.27 12.71 -3.69
CA ASN A 73 -0.82 13.57 -4.77
C ASN A 73 -1.35 15.01 -4.67
N VAL A 74 -2.59 15.18 -4.22
CA VAL A 74 -3.18 16.53 -4.02
C VAL A 74 -2.88 17.12 -2.63
N GLY A 75 -2.11 16.41 -1.79
CA GLY A 75 -1.69 16.89 -0.47
C GLY A 75 -2.80 16.85 0.60
N SER A 76 -3.87 16.09 0.40
CA SER A 76 -4.91 15.90 1.43
C SER A 76 -4.47 14.93 2.54
N ILE A 77 -3.48 14.10 2.26
CA ILE A 77 -2.78 13.23 3.21
C ILE A 77 -1.27 13.31 2.99
N ASP A 78 -0.50 13.00 4.04
CA ASP A 78 0.96 13.00 4.06
C ASP A 78 1.53 11.58 3.94
N LEU A 79 0.79 10.60 4.44
CA LEU A 79 1.19 9.19 4.55
C LEU A 79 0.10 8.26 4.02
N ALA A 80 0.50 7.16 3.42
CA ALA A 80 -0.38 6.14 2.87
C ALA A 80 0.21 4.73 3.05
N ALA A 81 -0.64 3.70 3.08
CA ALA A 81 -0.25 2.31 2.95
C ALA A 81 -1.12 1.64 1.89
N THR A 82 -0.50 1.12 0.83
CA THR A 82 -1.20 0.51 -0.31
C THR A 82 -0.51 -0.79 -0.74
N GLY A 83 -1.18 -1.62 -1.53
CA GLY A 83 -0.53 -2.69 -2.27
C GLY A 83 0.52 -2.17 -3.26
N ASP A 84 1.10 -3.07 -4.05
CA ASP A 84 2.26 -2.79 -4.89
C ASP A 84 1.95 -2.02 -6.19
N ALA A 85 0.79 -2.21 -6.80
CA ALA A 85 0.48 -1.53 -8.07
C ALA A 85 0.15 -0.03 -7.93
N PRO A 86 -0.62 0.45 -6.94
CA PRO A 86 -1.00 1.86 -6.86
C PRO A 86 0.17 2.85 -6.91
N PRO A 87 1.34 2.61 -6.27
CA PRO A 87 2.48 3.52 -6.38
C PRO A 87 3.00 3.70 -7.80
N ALA A 88 3.05 2.63 -8.61
CA ALA A 88 3.49 2.71 -10.00
C ALA A 88 2.53 3.57 -10.84
N PHE A 89 1.21 3.42 -10.64
CA PHE A 89 0.20 4.26 -11.28
C PHE A 89 0.29 5.73 -10.83
N ALA A 90 0.52 5.97 -9.54
CA ALA A 90 0.70 7.31 -9.01
C ALA A 90 1.96 7.99 -9.59
N GLN A 91 3.10 7.28 -9.65
CA GLN A 91 4.31 7.79 -10.29
C GLN A 91 4.11 8.08 -11.79
N ALA A 92 3.39 7.21 -12.53
CA ALA A 92 3.01 7.47 -13.92
C ALA A 92 2.16 8.74 -14.07
N ALA A 93 1.33 9.05 -13.07
CA ALA A 93 0.56 10.29 -12.96
C ALA A 93 1.38 11.47 -12.37
N LYS A 94 2.70 11.31 -12.20
CA LYS A 94 3.64 12.31 -11.66
C LYS A 94 3.39 12.70 -10.20
N ALA A 95 2.81 11.81 -9.41
CA ALA A 95 2.74 12.00 -7.97
C ALA A 95 4.15 12.02 -7.37
N ASP A 96 4.43 13.01 -6.53
CA ASP A 96 5.72 13.16 -5.87
C ASP A 96 5.70 12.45 -4.51
N LEU A 97 5.92 11.15 -4.54
CA LEU A 97 5.92 10.25 -3.39
C LEU A 97 7.32 9.65 -3.15
N VAL A 98 7.50 9.08 -1.96
CA VAL A 98 8.65 8.25 -1.59
C VAL A 98 8.19 6.97 -0.91
N TYR A 99 8.94 5.90 -1.13
CA TYR A 99 8.80 4.64 -0.39
C TYR A 99 9.53 4.76 0.94
N LEU A 100 8.81 4.65 2.06
CA LEU A 100 9.40 4.59 3.40
C LEU A 100 9.81 3.16 3.76
N GLY A 101 9.05 2.17 3.30
CA GLY A 101 9.27 0.76 3.59
C GLY A 101 8.16 -0.11 3.02
N HIS A 102 8.19 -1.38 3.41
CA HIS A 102 7.22 -2.39 2.95
C HIS A 102 6.91 -3.45 4.01
N SER A 103 5.82 -4.18 3.82
CA SER A 103 5.54 -5.42 4.56
C SER A 103 6.39 -6.57 4.04
N PRO A 104 6.50 -7.71 4.75
CA PRO A 104 6.86 -8.97 4.11
C PRO A 104 5.95 -9.28 2.93
N ALA A 105 6.40 -10.15 2.02
CA ALA A 105 5.59 -10.64 0.92
C ALA A 105 4.36 -11.41 1.43
N ASN A 106 3.18 -11.11 0.90
CA ASN A 106 1.89 -11.66 1.36
C ASN A 106 1.05 -12.26 0.22
N PRO A 107 1.56 -13.22 -0.57
CA PRO A 107 0.89 -13.70 -1.78
C PRO A 107 -0.42 -14.46 -1.52
N LYS A 108 -0.74 -14.82 -0.27
CA LYS A 108 -1.98 -15.51 0.09
C LYS A 108 -3.16 -14.58 0.34
N THR A 109 -2.91 -13.28 0.41
CA THR A 109 -3.92 -12.29 0.80
C THR A 109 -4.77 -11.78 -0.34
N GLU A 110 -4.48 -12.21 -1.58
CA GLU A 110 -5.25 -11.86 -2.77
C GLU A 110 -5.50 -13.08 -3.65
N ALA A 111 -6.66 -13.11 -4.31
CA ALA A 111 -7.02 -14.22 -5.18
C ALA A 111 -8.04 -13.83 -6.25
N ILE A 112 -8.12 -14.65 -7.30
CA ILE A 112 -9.20 -14.71 -8.27
C ILE A 112 -10.23 -15.69 -7.71
N VAL A 113 -11.44 -15.22 -7.44
CA VAL A 113 -12.54 -16.03 -6.92
C VAL A 113 -13.69 -16.12 -7.89
N VAL A 114 -14.41 -17.23 -7.83
CA VAL A 114 -15.64 -17.48 -8.59
C VAL A 114 -16.72 -18.03 -7.63
N PRO A 115 -18.02 -17.93 -7.95
CA PRO A 115 -19.06 -18.61 -7.18
C PRO A 115 -18.77 -20.11 -7.04
N GLU A 116 -19.11 -20.72 -5.92
CA GLU A 116 -18.87 -22.13 -5.62
C GLU A 116 -19.31 -23.06 -6.77
N ASN A 117 -20.52 -22.81 -7.30
CA ASN A 117 -21.13 -23.60 -8.36
C ASN A 117 -20.74 -23.12 -9.78
N SER A 118 -19.79 -22.20 -9.93
CA SER A 118 -19.36 -21.71 -11.22
C SER A 118 -18.76 -22.85 -12.08
N PRO A 119 -19.03 -22.90 -13.39
CA PRO A 119 -18.37 -23.80 -14.31
C PRO A 119 -16.88 -23.46 -14.54
N ILE A 120 -16.47 -22.22 -14.20
CA ILE A 120 -15.08 -21.77 -14.30
C ILE A 120 -14.26 -22.52 -13.25
N LYS A 121 -13.28 -23.33 -13.65
CA LYS A 121 -12.43 -24.13 -12.75
C LYS A 121 -11.00 -23.63 -12.68
N THR A 122 -10.51 -23.04 -13.76
CA THR A 122 -9.14 -22.57 -13.93
C THR A 122 -9.12 -21.14 -14.47
N VAL A 123 -7.96 -20.51 -14.47
CA VAL A 123 -7.77 -19.19 -15.08
C VAL A 123 -8.02 -19.21 -16.59
N ALA A 124 -7.72 -20.32 -17.26
CA ALA A 124 -7.98 -20.47 -18.70
C ALA A 124 -9.47 -20.36 -19.06
N ASP A 125 -10.38 -20.73 -18.14
CA ASP A 125 -11.83 -20.62 -18.32
C ASP A 125 -12.34 -19.16 -18.22
N LEU A 126 -11.48 -18.21 -17.87
CA LEU A 126 -11.82 -16.77 -17.84
C LEU A 126 -11.92 -16.15 -19.23
N LYS A 127 -11.51 -16.86 -20.30
CA LYS A 127 -11.63 -16.35 -21.66
C LYS A 127 -13.07 -15.96 -22.00
N GLY A 128 -13.26 -14.69 -22.41
CA GLY A 128 -14.57 -14.11 -22.70
C GLY A 128 -15.44 -13.78 -21.48
N LYS A 129 -14.93 -13.93 -20.25
CA LYS A 129 -15.69 -13.69 -19.01
C LYS A 129 -15.53 -12.26 -18.52
N ARG A 130 -16.53 -11.81 -17.76
CA ARG A 130 -16.53 -10.53 -17.02
C ARG A 130 -15.77 -10.72 -15.72
N VAL A 131 -14.62 -10.07 -15.59
CA VAL A 131 -13.77 -10.17 -14.40
C VAL A 131 -13.78 -8.84 -13.64
N GLY A 132 -14.35 -8.84 -12.46
CA GLY A 132 -14.41 -7.65 -11.59
C GLY A 132 -13.10 -7.44 -10.85
N LEU A 133 -12.63 -6.20 -10.78
CA LEU A 133 -11.45 -5.80 -10.02
C LEU A 133 -11.41 -4.28 -9.81
N ASN A 134 -10.60 -3.82 -8.86
CA ASN A 134 -10.29 -2.39 -8.75
C ASN A 134 -9.12 -2.04 -9.69
N LYS A 135 -9.35 -1.08 -10.60
CA LYS A 135 -8.34 -0.68 -11.59
C LYS A 135 -7.11 -0.08 -10.91
N GLY A 136 -5.93 -0.53 -11.33
CA GLY A 136 -4.66 0.00 -10.83
C GLY A 136 -4.32 -0.41 -9.39
N SER A 137 -5.04 -1.37 -8.82
CA SER A 137 -4.70 -2.00 -7.55
C SER A 137 -3.80 -3.23 -7.75
N ASP A 138 -3.26 -3.75 -6.66
CA ASP A 138 -2.46 -4.97 -6.56
C ASP A 138 -3.08 -6.17 -7.29
N VAL A 139 -4.37 -6.45 -7.06
CA VAL A 139 -5.09 -7.53 -7.75
C VAL A 139 -5.15 -7.36 -9.27
N ASN A 140 -4.90 -6.17 -9.79
CA ASN A 140 -4.76 -5.98 -11.22
C ASN A 140 -3.46 -6.64 -11.73
N TYR A 141 -2.38 -6.60 -10.93
CA TYR A 141 -1.12 -7.26 -11.25
C TYR A 141 -1.24 -8.78 -11.15
N LEU A 142 -1.87 -9.29 -10.06
CA LEU A 142 -2.20 -10.70 -9.95
C LEU A 142 -2.96 -11.20 -11.18
N LEU A 143 -4.01 -10.48 -11.61
CA LEU A 143 -4.82 -10.90 -12.76
C LEU A 143 -3.98 -10.98 -14.04
N VAL A 144 -3.14 -9.97 -14.31
CA VAL A 144 -2.25 -9.97 -15.48
C VAL A 144 -1.34 -11.19 -15.46
N LYS A 145 -0.66 -11.44 -14.34
CA LYS A 145 0.29 -12.56 -14.21
C LYS A 145 -0.41 -13.92 -14.27
N ALA A 146 -1.60 -14.05 -13.70
CA ALA A 146 -2.38 -15.29 -13.78
C ALA A 146 -2.88 -15.58 -15.19
N LEU A 147 -3.29 -14.56 -15.95
CA LEU A 147 -3.66 -14.71 -17.37
C LEU A 147 -2.46 -15.12 -18.20
N GLU A 148 -1.28 -14.50 -18.02
CA GLU A 148 -0.03 -14.88 -18.69
C GLU A 148 0.33 -16.36 -18.42
N GLU A 149 0.26 -16.80 -17.15
CA GLU A 149 0.49 -18.20 -16.76
C GLU A 149 -0.46 -19.17 -17.49
N ALA A 150 -1.71 -18.76 -17.72
CA ALA A 150 -2.72 -19.54 -18.42
C ALA A 150 -2.66 -19.40 -19.96
N GLY A 151 -1.67 -18.70 -20.52
CA GLY A 151 -1.54 -18.46 -21.95
C GLY A 151 -2.60 -17.49 -22.52
N LEU A 152 -3.20 -16.68 -21.65
CA LEU A 152 -4.17 -15.64 -22.00
C LEU A 152 -3.54 -14.25 -21.91
N THR A 153 -4.21 -13.29 -22.53
CA THR A 153 -3.88 -11.87 -22.43
C THR A 153 -5.01 -11.11 -21.75
N TYR A 154 -4.74 -9.90 -21.34
CA TYR A 154 -5.76 -9.02 -20.75
C TYR A 154 -6.92 -8.71 -21.72
N LYS A 155 -6.70 -8.88 -23.05
CA LYS A 155 -7.72 -8.70 -24.08
C LYS A 155 -8.67 -9.91 -24.23
N ASP A 156 -8.30 -11.05 -23.66
CA ASP A 156 -9.14 -12.27 -23.70
C ASP A 156 -10.27 -12.25 -22.68
N ILE A 157 -10.30 -11.27 -21.78
CA ILE A 157 -11.35 -11.08 -20.78
C ILE A 157 -12.07 -9.75 -20.96
N THR A 158 -13.20 -9.57 -20.25
CA THR A 158 -13.89 -8.27 -20.12
C THR A 158 -13.67 -7.75 -18.70
N PRO A 159 -12.68 -6.86 -18.46
CA PRO A 159 -12.46 -6.31 -17.13
C PRO A 159 -13.61 -5.36 -16.75
N VAL A 160 -14.12 -5.52 -15.53
CA VAL A 160 -15.17 -4.66 -14.96
C VAL A 160 -14.58 -3.94 -13.76
N TYR A 161 -14.31 -2.64 -13.93
CA TYR A 161 -13.64 -1.83 -12.92
C TYR A 161 -14.63 -1.29 -11.91
N LEU A 162 -14.54 -1.78 -10.67
CA LEU A 162 -15.43 -1.44 -9.56
C LEU A 162 -14.63 -1.29 -8.26
N PRO A 163 -14.99 -0.35 -7.38
CA PRO A 163 -14.54 -0.37 -5.99
C PRO A 163 -14.95 -1.67 -5.29
N PRO A 164 -14.25 -2.11 -4.22
CA PRO A 164 -14.51 -3.41 -3.59
C PRO A 164 -15.96 -3.66 -3.19
N ALA A 165 -16.64 -2.65 -2.60
CA ALA A 165 -18.03 -2.80 -2.16
C ALA A 165 -18.99 -3.03 -3.35
N ASP A 166 -18.81 -2.30 -4.44
CA ASP A 166 -19.62 -2.43 -5.65
C ASP A 166 -19.32 -3.74 -6.39
N ALA A 167 -18.03 -4.14 -6.43
CA ALA A 167 -17.62 -5.41 -7.01
C ALA A 167 -18.21 -6.60 -6.24
N ARG A 168 -18.23 -6.54 -4.91
CA ARG A 168 -18.91 -7.52 -4.05
C ARG A 168 -20.39 -7.64 -4.43
N ALA A 169 -21.11 -6.53 -4.52
CA ALA A 169 -22.51 -6.52 -4.89
C ALA A 169 -22.71 -7.05 -6.33
N ALA A 170 -21.84 -6.70 -7.28
CA ALA A 170 -21.89 -7.21 -8.65
C ALA A 170 -21.63 -8.73 -8.71
N PHE A 171 -20.68 -9.23 -7.92
CA PHE A 171 -20.36 -10.65 -7.81
C PHE A 171 -21.55 -11.45 -7.26
N GLN A 172 -22.16 -10.99 -6.17
CA GLN A 172 -23.33 -11.65 -5.56
C GLN A 172 -24.55 -11.70 -6.48
N ARG A 173 -24.73 -10.71 -7.36
CA ARG A 173 -25.82 -10.68 -8.35
C ARG A 173 -25.50 -11.40 -9.66
N GLY A 174 -24.29 -11.95 -9.82
CA GLY A 174 -23.85 -12.57 -11.08
C GLY A 174 -23.62 -11.55 -12.22
N ALA A 175 -23.43 -10.27 -11.90
CA ALA A 175 -23.09 -9.24 -12.88
C ALA A 175 -21.64 -9.34 -13.36
N ILE A 176 -20.78 -10.00 -12.59
CA ILE A 176 -19.41 -10.42 -12.96
C ILE A 176 -19.29 -11.92 -12.74
N ASP A 177 -18.48 -12.58 -13.55
CA ASP A 177 -18.30 -14.04 -13.56
C ASP A 177 -17.19 -14.49 -12.61
N ALA A 178 -16.18 -13.63 -12.39
CA ALA A 178 -15.10 -13.78 -11.45
C ALA A 178 -14.79 -12.43 -10.78
N TRP A 179 -14.20 -12.48 -9.59
CA TRP A 179 -13.76 -11.29 -8.87
C TRP A 179 -12.32 -11.47 -8.39
N VAL A 180 -11.47 -10.47 -8.63
CA VAL A 180 -10.11 -10.45 -8.12
C VAL A 180 -10.05 -9.48 -6.96
N ILE A 181 -9.68 -9.99 -5.77
CA ILE A 181 -9.86 -9.25 -4.52
C ILE A 181 -8.86 -9.68 -3.45
N TRP A 182 -8.64 -8.82 -2.49
CA TRP A 182 -7.74 -8.98 -1.34
C TRP A 182 -8.49 -9.10 -0.01
N ASP A 183 -7.79 -9.54 1.03
CA ASP A 183 -8.30 -9.61 2.39
C ASP A 183 -8.58 -8.21 3.00
N PRO A 184 -9.61 -8.03 3.83
CA PRO A 184 -10.52 -9.06 4.37
C PRO A 184 -11.69 -9.43 3.45
N TYR A 185 -11.88 -8.77 2.31
CA TYR A 185 -12.96 -9.07 1.37
C TYR A 185 -12.85 -10.48 0.80
N LEU A 186 -11.62 -10.98 0.58
CA LEU A 186 -11.40 -12.36 0.15
C LEU A 186 -11.91 -13.34 1.21
N ALA A 187 -11.54 -13.18 2.47
CA ALA A 187 -12.01 -14.01 3.57
C ALA A 187 -13.53 -13.91 3.75
N GLU A 188 -14.09 -12.72 3.55
CA GLU A 188 -15.52 -12.47 3.64
C GLU A 188 -16.31 -13.22 2.56
N VAL A 189 -15.89 -13.09 1.29
CA VAL A 189 -16.61 -13.71 0.17
C VAL A 189 -16.52 -15.24 0.20
N GLU A 190 -15.40 -15.78 0.64
CA GLU A 190 -15.24 -17.23 0.86
C GLU A 190 -16.16 -17.74 1.98
N THR A 191 -16.33 -16.96 3.04
CA THR A 191 -17.12 -17.36 4.21
C THR A 191 -18.62 -17.17 3.97
N ASN A 192 -19.01 -15.98 3.50
CA ASN A 192 -20.41 -15.56 3.44
C ASN A 192 -21.08 -15.84 2.09
N ALA A 193 -20.34 -15.83 0.99
CA ALA A 193 -20.88 -16.05 -0.35
C ALA A 193 -20.42 -17.38 -0.99
N ARG A 194 -19.75 -18.24 -0.21
CA ARG A 194 -19.24 -19.55 -0.65
C ARG A 194 -18.45 -19.45 -1.96
N ALA A 195 -17.66 -18.39 -2.10
CA ALA A 195 -16.76 -18.27 -3.24
C ALA A 195 -15.58 -19.24 -3.08
N ARG A 196 -15.07 -19.73 -4.19
CA ARG A 196 -13.83 -20.51 -4.20
C ARG A 196 -12.76 -19.80 -5.00
N GLN A 197 -11.52 -19.91 -4.56
CA GLN A 197 -10.36 -19.45 -5.31
C GLN A 197 -10.10 -20.38 -6.51
N ILE A 198 -9.72 -19.79 -7.63
CA ILE A 198 -9.16 -20.51 -8.78
C ILE A 198 -7.66 -20.25 -8.94
N ARG A 199 -7.16 -19.12 -8.42
CA ARG A 199 -5.74 -18.80 -8.35
C ARG A 199 -5.52 -17.70 -7.29
N ASN A 200 -4.45 -17.82 -6.50
CA ASN A 200 -3.92 -16.75 -5.65
C ASN A 200 -2.55 -16.28 -6.19
N ALA A 201 -1.86 -15.40 -5.46
CA ALA A 201 -0.59 -14.84 -5.92
C ALA A 201 0.64 -15.72 -5.62
N GLU A 202 0.50 -16.85 -4.91
CA GLU A 202 1.63 -17.72 -4.57
C GLU A 202 2.36 -18.20 -5.83
N GLY A 203 3.68 -17.95 -5.88
CA GLY A 203 4.53 -18.30 -7.01
C GLY A 203 4.37 -17.43 -8.26
N LEU A 204 3.48 -16.44 -8.24
CA LEU A 204 3.28 -15.49 -9.35
C LEU A 204 3.84 -14.11 -9.04
N VAL A 205 3.38 -13.52 -7.92
CA VAL A 205 3.76 -12.18 -7.50
C VAL A 205 3.96 -12.16 -5.99
N PRO A 206 4.90 -11.36 -5.46
CA PRO A 206 5.17 -11.31 -4.03
C PRO A 206 4.05 -10.67 -3.23
N HIS A 207 3.33 -9.71 -3.80
CA HIS A 207 2.33 -8.86 -3.16
C HIS A 207 2.85 -8.22 -1.86
N TYR A 208 3.36 -7.00 -1.98
CA TYR A 208 3.79 -6.18 -0.85
C TYR A 208 2.72 -5.14 -0.48
N THR A 209 2.66 -4.78 0.79
CA THR A 209 2.10 -3.49 1.20
C THR A 209 3.26 -2.50 1.32
N PHE A 210 3.21 -1.40 0.56
CA PHE A 210 4.17 -0.31 0.67
C PHE A 210 3.68 0.77 1.62
N TYR A 211 4.60 1.28 2.44
CA TYR A 211 4.42 2.45 3.30
C TYR A 211 5.02 3.63 2.57
N LEU A 212 4.19 4.64 2.33
CA LEU A 212 4.47 5.74 1.42
C LEU A 212 4.27 7.08 2.12
N ALA A 213 5.06 8.06 1.71
CA ALA A 213 4.85 9.45 2.10
C ALA A 213 4.84 10.37 0.86
N SER A 214 4.21 11.55 0.97
CA SER A 214 4.55 12.61 0.05
C SER A 214 6.01 13.00 0.26
N ARG A 215 6.77 13.26 -0.82
CA ARG A 215 8.17 13.68 -0.71
C ARG A 215 8.29 14.94 0.15
N LYS A 216 7.39 15.90 -0.06
CA LYS A 216 7.31 17.13 0.73
C LYS A 216 7.27 16.85 2.24
N PHE A 217 6.44 15.92 2.69
CA PHE A 217 6.37 15.55 4.11
C PHE A 217 7.63 14.83 4.58
N ALA A 218 8.10 13.84 3.82
CA ALA A 218 9.27 13.04 4.18
C ALA A 218 10.55 13.88 4.29
N GLU A 219 10.68 14.94 3.49
CA GLU A 219 11.82 15.87 3.53
C GLU A 219 11.66 16.94 4.62
N ALA A 220 10.44 17.44 4.85
CA ALA A 220 10.17 18.43 5.87
C ALA A 220 10.17 17.86 7.31
N ALA A 221 9.78 16.60 7.48
CA ALA A 221 9.62 15.94 8.78
C ALA A 221 10.18 14.49 8.75
N PRO A 222 11.48 14.29 8.43
CA PRO A 222 12.06 12.95 8.27
C PRO A 222 11.98 12.13 9.57
N ASP A 223 12.12 12.75 10.73
CA ASP A 223 12.00 12.07 12.01
C ASP A 223 10.58 11.56 12.27
N ALA A 224 9.55 12.33 11.89
CA ALA A 224 8.16 11.89 12.00
C ALA A 224 7.87 10.73 11.03
N ALA A 225 8.37 10.79 9.78
CA ALA A 225 8.24 9.71 8.82
C ALA A 225 8.92 8.42 9.31
N LYS A 226 10.14 8.53 9.85
CA LYS A 226 10.87 7.40 10.47
C LYS A 226 10.08 6.83 11.65
N GLN A 227 9.55 7.69 12.52
CA GLN A 227 8.80 7.26 13.70
C GLN A 227 7.53 6.49 13.32
N VAL A 228 6.84 6.86 12.23
CA VAL A 228 5.70 6.07 11.73
C VAL A 228 6.16 4.66 11.34
N LEU A 229 7.29 4.52 10.63
CA LEU A 229 7.81 3.20 10.26
C LEU A 229 8.21 2.38 11.50
N ASP A 230 8.84 3.01 12.51
CA ASP A 230 9.21 2.36 13.77
C ASP A 230 7.96 1.89 14.55
N GLU A 231 6.89 2.70 14.60
CA GLU A 231 5.62 2.32 15.23
C GLU A 231 4.91 1.20 14.47
N LEU A 232 4.99 1.18 13.13
CA LEU A 232 4.50 0.07 12.32
C LEU A 232 5.25 -1.23 12.61
N GLY A 233 6.57 -1.17 12.81
CA GLY A 233 7.37 -2.33 13.24
C GLY A 233 6.90 -2.91 14.57
N LYS A 234 6.79 -2.06 15.60
CA LYS A 234 6.29 -2.46 16.93
C LYS A 234 4.86 -3.02 16.88
N LEU A 235 3.99 -2.38 16.08
CA LEU A 235 2.63 -2.84 15.88
C LEU A 235 2.60 -4.21 15.20
N SER A 236 3.47 -4.42 14.20
CA SER A 236 3.59 -5.68 13.48
C SER A 236 3.98 -6.82 14.41
N ASP A 237 5.01 -6.61 15.23
CA ASP A 237 5.47 -7.60 16.23
C ASP A 237 4.33 -7.94 17.19
N TRP A 238 3.65 -6.91 17.69
CA TRP A 238 2.51 -7.12 18.58
C TRP A 238 1.37 -7.88 17.88
N ALA A 239 0.98 -7.50 16.67
CA ALA A 239 -0.13 -8.09 15.95
C ALA A 239 0.13 -9.57 15.59
N ASN A 240 1.37 -9.89 15.22
CA ASN A 240 1.80 -11.26 14.94
C ASN A 240 1.74 -12.15 16.20
N ALA A 241 2.10 -11.60 17.37
CA ALA A 241 2.03 -12.31 18.66
C ALA A 241 0.60 -12.38 19.24
N HIS A 242 -0.31 -11.46 18.85
CA HIS A 242 -1.64 -11.28 19.43
C HIS A 242 -2.74 -11.26 18.37
N GLN A 243 -2.71 -12.20 17.42
CA GLN A 243 -3.63 -12.24 16.27
C GLN A 243 -5.12 -12.19 16.67
N GLN A 244 -5.49 -12.84 17.78
CA GLN A 244 -6.86 -12.84 18.27
C GLN A 244 -7.34 -11.47 18.74
N ASP A 245 -6.45 -10.69 19.37
CA ASP A 245 -6.74 -9.34 19.84
C ASP A 245 -6.78 -8.37 18.66
N ALA A 246 -5.83 -8.50 17.72
CA ALA A 246 -5.83 -7.72 16.48
C ALA A 246 -7.13 -7.94 15.69
N ALA A 247 -7.58 -9.20 15.53
CA ALA A 247 -8.85 -9.52 14.91
C ALA A 247 -10.05 -8.93 15.66
N GLY A 248 -10.02 -8.91 16.99
CA GLY A 248 -11.05 -8.29 17.82
C GLY A 248 -11.14 -6.78 17.63
N ILE A 249 -10.00 -6.08 17.62
CA ILE A 249 -9.93 -4.63 17.37
C ILE A 249 -10.48 -4.32 15.98
N LEU A 250 -10.01 -5.01 14.95
CA LEU A 250 -10.45 -4.79 13.56
C LEU A 250 -11.92 -5.12 13.37
N SER A 251 -12.42 -6.18 13.98
CA SER A 251 -13.85 -6.54 13.95
C SER A 251 -14.73 -5.43 14.53
N SER A 252 -14.40 -4.98 15.73
CA SER A 252 -15.16 -3.91 16.42
C SER A 252 -15.14 -2.59 15.65
N SER A 253 -14.07 -2.31 14.93
CA SER A 253 -13.85 -1.02 14.27
C SER A 253 -14.35 -0.97 12.83
N THR A 254 -14.43 -2.12 12.15
CA THR A 254 -14.85 -2.23 10.74
C THR A 254 -16.26 -2.78 10.56
N GLY A 255 -16.80 -3.43 11.59
CA GLY A 255 -18.09 -4.11 11.54
C GLY A 255 -18.08 -5.47 10.85
N LEU A 256 -16.91 -5.97 10.41
CA LEU A 256 -16.77 -7.32 9.89
C LEU A 256 -16.65 -8.33 11.03
N ASP A 257 -17.17 -9.54 10.81
CA ASP A 257 -17.09 -10.63 11.78
C ASP A 257 -15.65 -10.95 12.19
N LYS A 258 -15.44 -11.26 13.48
CA LYS A 258 -14.11 -11.58 14.01
C LYS A 258 -13.47 -12.77 13.31
N GLY A 259 -14.27 -13.79 12.92
CA GLY A 259 -13.78 -14.96 12.20
C GLY A 259 -13.23 -14.63 10.81
N ILE A 260 -13.80 -13.62 10.14
CA ILE A 260 -13.29 -13.10 8.86
C ILE A 260 -11.91 -12.47 9.06
N TRP A 261 -11.75 -11.64 10.10
CA TRP A 261 -10.46 -11.03 10.43
C TRP A 261 -9.41 -12.05 10.87
N GLN A 262 -9.78 -13.07 11.64
CA GLN A 262 -8.89 -14.17 12.01
C GLN A 262 -8.34 -14.89 10.77
N LYS A 263 -9.22 -15.18 9.79
CA LYS A 263 -8.85 -15.81 8.52
C LYS A 263 -7.93 -14.91 7.69
N ALA A 264 -8.22 -13.62 7.60
CA ALA A 264 -7.42 -12.64 6.89
C ALA A 264 -6.01 -12.48 7.51
N ILE A 265 -5.93 -12.29 8.83
CA ILE A 265 -4.66 -12.13 9.56
C ILE A 265 -3.78 -13.38 9.47
N ALA A 266 -4.38 -14.57 9.51
CA ALA A 266 -3.63 -15.83 9.40
C ALA A 266 -2.91 -15.99 8.04
N ARG A 267 -3.31 -15.25 7.00
CA ARG A 267 -2.67 -15.24 5.68
C ARG A 267 -1.58 -14.18 5.55
N SER A 268 -1.57 -13.17 6.42
CA SER A 268 -0.77 -11.97 6.29
C SER A 268 0.09 -11.74 7.53
N PRO A 269 1.34 -12.20 7.57
CA PRO A 269 2.28 -11.75 8.58
C PRO A 269 2.48 -10.23 8.39
N TYR A 270 2.28 -9.46 9.48
CA TYR A 270 2.58 -8.04 9.48
C TYR A 270 4.10 -7.82 9.57
N GLY A 271 4.58 -6.71 9.04
CA GLY A 271 5.97 -6.29 9.13
C GLY A 271 6.16 -4.88 8.59
N ALA A 272 7.27 -4.25 8.96
CA ALA A 272 7.68 -2.95 8.46
C ALA A 272 9.19 -2.97 8.23
N GLU A 273 9.58 -3.20 7.00
CA GLU A 273 10.96 -3.34 6.56
C GLU A 273 11.36 -2.16 5.68
N ARG A 274 12.66 -1.83 5.67
CA ARG A 274 13.21 -0.81 4.78
C ARG A 274 13.25 -1.35 3.35
N MET A 275 13.10 -0.45 2.38
CA MET A 275 13.23 -0.80 0.97
C MET A 275 14.62 -1.36 0.67
N THR A 276 14.67 -2.47 -0.06
CA THR A 276 15.91 -3.10 -0.53
C THR A 276 16.05 -2.98 -2.06
N PRO A 277 17.25 -3.11 -2.62
CA PRO A 277 17.43 -3.15 -4.07
C PRO A 277 16.54 -4.18 -4.77
N GLU A 278 16.37 -5.35 -4.15
CA GLU A 278 15.55 -6.45 -4.67
C GLU A 278 14.07 -6.08 -4.73
N VAL A 279 13.52 -5.46 -3.68
CA VAL A 279 12.13 -5.02 -3.64
C VAL A 279 11.88 -3.92 -4.67
N TYR A 280 12.84 -3.00 -4.87
CA TYR A 280 12.78 -2.00 -5.94
C TYR A 280 12.78 -2.65 -7.33
N ASP A 281 13.59 -3.71 -7.56
CA ASP A 281 13.64 -4.41 -8.84
C ASP A 281 12.33 -5.15 -9.13
N GLN A 282 11.72 -5.77 -8.12
CA GLN A 282 10.40 -6.39 -8.25
C GLN A 282 9.31 -5.36 -8.54
N GLN A 283 9.35 -4.21 -7.88
CA GLN A 283 8.42 -3.11 -8.13
C GLN A 283 8.62 -2.51 -9.54
N GLN A 284 9.86 -2.44 -10.03
CA GLN A 284 10.14 -2.02 -11.40
C GLN A 284 9.59 -3.02 -12.42
N ALA A 285 9.74 -4.32 -12.17
CA ALA A 285 9.18 -5.36 -13.03
C ALA A 285 7.64 -5.29 -13.13
N LEU A 286 6.96 -4.95 -12.03
CA LEU A 286 5.53 -4.65 -12.02
C LEU A 286 5.20 -3.46 -12.93
N ALA A 287 5.89 -2.34 -12.77
CA ALA A 287 5.68 -1.13 -13.58
C ALA A 287 5.94 -1.39 -15.07
N ASP A 288 7.00 -2.13 -15.40
CA ASP A 288 7.35 -2.51 -16.77
C ASP A 288 6.29 -3.44 -17.39
N THR A 289 5.75 -4.38 -16.62
CA THR A 289 4.65 -5.25 -17.05
C THR A 289 3.43 -4.41 -17.46
N PHE A 290 2.99 -3.51 -16.60
CA PHE A 290 1.83 -2.65 -16.90
C PHE A 290 2.07 -1.69 -18.06
N THR A 291 3.30 -1.19 -18.22
CA THR A 291 3.68 -0.38 -19.38
C THR A 291 3.63 -1.22 -20.66
N GLY A 292 4.17 -2.44 -20.61
CA GLY A 292 4.23 -3.36 -21.76
C GLY A 292 2.87 -3.74 -22.33
N ILE A 293 1.86 -3.87 -21.46
CA ILE A 293 0.47 -4.18 -21.88
C ILE A 293 -0.41 -2.93 -22.09
N GLY A 294 0.18 -1.73 -21.95
CA GLY A 294 -0.50 -0.44 -22.17
C GLY A 294 -1.48 -0.01 -21.08
N LEU A 295 -1.40 -0.59 -19.88
CA LEU A 295 -2.17 -0.13 -18.71
C LEU A 295 -1.53 1.09 -18.04
N LEU A 296 -0.21 1.24 -18.09
CA LEU A 296 0.50 2.48 -17.79
C LEU A 296 0.83 3.21 -19.10
N PRO A 297 0.51 4.51 -19.21
CA PRO A 297 0.72 5.27 -20.44
C PRO A 297 2.19 5.68 -20.65
N VAL A 298 3.01 5.62 -19.61
CA VAL A 298 4.42 6.04 -19.62
C VAL A 298 5.27 5.06 -18.83
N LYS A 299 6.57 5.00 -19.15
CA LYS A 299 7.53 4.28 -18.33
C LYS A 299 7.73 5.00 -17.00
N VAL A 300 7.84 4.22 -15.93
CA VAL A 300 8.08 4.68 -14.57
C VAL A 300 9.47 4.24 -14.15
N ASP A 301 10.27 5.16 -13.61
CA ASP A 301 11.47 4.84 -12.84
C ASP A 301 11.08 4.77 -11.36
N VAL A 302 10.88 3.56 -10.86
CA VAL A 302 10.46 3.32 -9.48
C VAL A 302 11.48 3.87 -8.49
N ARG A 303 12.78 3.80 -8.81
CA ARG A 303 13.86 4.28 -7.94
C ARG A 303 13.91 5.81 -7.81
N SER A 304 13.23 6.55 -8.69
CA SER A 304 13.05 8.00 -8.53
C SER A 304 12.31 8.38 -7.24
N ALA A 305 11.53 7.44 -6.68
CA ALA A 305 10.81 7.56 -5.42
C ALA A 305 11.57 7.01 -4.19
N THR A 306 12.89 6.79 -4.30
CA THR A 306 13.71 6.39 -3.16
C THR A 306 13.73 7.51 -2.12
N TRP A 307 13.52 7.14 -0.85
CA TRP A 307 13.63 8.07 0.26
C TRP A 307 15.09 8.47 0.50
N SER A 308 15.34 9.73 0.86
CA SER A 308 16.70 10.26 1.05
C SER A 308 17.50 9.53 2.14
N LEU A 309 16.82 9.01 3.17
CA LEU A 309 17.46 8.22 4.22
C LEU A 309 17.92 6.82 3.75
N ASP A 310 17.43 6.34 2.61
CA ASP A 310 17.87 5.08 2.01
C ASP A 310 19.05 5.25 1.04
N LYS A 311 19.47 6.50 0.80
CA LYS A 311 20.61 6.83 -0.06
C LYS A 311 21.94 6.92 0.69
N GLN A 312 21.91 6.79 2.02
CA GLN A 312 23.08 6.79 2.89
C GLN A 312 23.49 5.34 3.22
#